data_22ce349bf2ecf6aa22ad4c8726ca45a9
#
_entry.id   22ce349bf2ecf6aa22ad4c8726ca45a9
#
_cell.length_a   1.000
_cell.length_b   1.000
_cell.length_c   1.000
_cell.angle_alpha   90.00
_cell.angle_beta   90.00
_cell.angle_gamma   90.00
#
_symmetry.space_group_name_H-M   'P 1'
#
loop_
_entity.id
_entity.type
_entity.pdbx_description
1 polymer ?
#
loop_
_entity_poly.entity_id
_entity_poly.type
_entity_poly.pdbx_seq_one_letter_code
_entity_poly.pdbx_strand_id
1 'polypeptide(L)'
;MQAITRIILCLVLSVTGAVAQSYPSRTVKIIVPTGPGSATDIMARLLADGMSQTLGQTVVVENMSGASGILAHQSVARAEPDGYTLLITNTSGMAINLVSFKQLPYDPRSDFVAVGMVCSLGPQMLSVNSELPAKSVSELIAYAKQSPGKLSIAFDTTAGAGVFAAKMFNRRAGLDLAEVPYRSAAQMAQDTASGINQILMSSIAAAKPVMDSSKVRMLGVTSEQRFPGLPELPTISETLPGVIVNGWFAIVAPARTPVDITRLLNQSMAAFLASPDIQRRLLLFGLATEGAGTPQSTADFITQQQVKWISMAKELNLQPE
;
A
#
# COMPACT_ATOMS: atom_id res chain seq x y z
N MET A 1 -47.09 -55.16 -0.46
CA MET A 1 -45.90 -55.07 0.42
C MET A 1 -44.61 -54.82 -0.33
N GLN A 2 -44.32 -55.47 -1.45
CA GLN A 2 -43.03 -55.29 -2.19
C GLN A 2 -42.83 -53.90 -2.84
N ALA A 3 -43.90 -53.19 -3.22
CA ALA A 3 -43.81 -51.85 -3.81
C ALA A 3 -43.44 -50.76 -2.79
N ILE A 4 -43.95 -50.87 -1.57
CA ILE A 4 -43.68 -49.91 -0.48
C ILE A 4 -42.22 -50.04 0.01
N THR A 5 -41.69 -51.25 0.05
CA THR A 5 -40.28 -51.51 0.44
C THR A 5 -39.27 -50.92 -0.57
N ARG A 6 -39.61 -50.91 -1.87
CA ARG A 6 -38.73 -50.29 -2.89
C ARG A 6 -38.72 -48.77 -2.86
N ILE A 7 -39.83 -48.13 -2.48
CA ILE A 7 -39.90 -46.65 -2.35
C ILE A 7 -39.10 -46.17 -1.13
N ILE A 8 -39.12 -46.89 -0.02
CA ILE A 8 -38.34 -46.57 1.18
C ILE A 8 -36.84 -46.73 0.92
N LEU A 9 -36.43 -47.75 0.14
CA LEU A 9 -35.00 -47.95 -0.20
C LEU A 9 -34.44 -46.84 -1.13
N CYS A 10 -35.27 -46.28 -2.03
CA CYS A 10 -34.87 -45.15 -2.88
C CYS A 10 -34.78 -43.81 -2.12
N LEU A 11 -35.53 -43.63 -1.03
CA LEU A 11 -35.50 -42.40 -0.23
C LEU A 11 -34.29 -42.31 0.71
N VAL A 12 -33.71 -43.46 1.11
CA VAL A 12 -32.57 -43.53 2.02
C VAL A 12 -31.21 -43.27 1.31
N LEU A 13 -31.16 -43.44 -0.02
CA LEU A 13 -29.93 -43.24 -0.82
C LEU A 13 -29.71 -41.79 -1.27
N SER A 14 -30.61 -40.84 -0.96
CA SER A 14 -30.50 -39.44 -1.39
C SER A 14 -29.83 -38.53 -0.36
N VAL A 15 -29.38 -39.02 0.79
CA VAL A 15 -28.56 -38.26 1.75
C VAL A 15 -27.08 -38.53 1.51
N THR A 16 -26.64 -38.35 0.27
CA THR A 16 -25.21 -38.05 0.07
C THR A 16 -24.99 -36.66 0.66
N GLY A 17 -24.53 -36.64 1.91
CA GLY A 17 -24.09 -35.43 2.54
C GLY A 17 -23.16 -34.71 1.58
N ALA A 18 -23.54 -33.52 1.14
CA ALA A 18 -22.62 -32.61 0.54
C ALA A 18 -21.51 -32.38 1.58
N VAL A 19 -20.41 -33.11 1.46
CA VAL A 19 -19.19 -32.80 2.21
C VAL A 19 -18.85 -31.38 1.76
N ALA A 20 -19.17 -30.41 2.60
CA ALA A 20 -18.76 -29.04 2.36
C ALA A 20 -17.26 -29.09 2.10
N GLN A 21 -16.86 -28.84 0.85
CA GLN A 21 -15.44 -28.81 0.50
C GLN A 21 -14.76 -27.82 1.45
N SER A 22 -13.80 -28.32 2.24
CA SER A 22 -13.08 -27.47 3.18
C SER A 22 -12.34 -26.39 2.38
N TYR A 23 -12.64 -25.14 2.66
CA TYR A 23 -11.91 -24.01 2.08
C TYR A 23 -10.54 -23.86 2.77
N PRO A 24 -9.45 -23.62 2.02
CA PRO A 24 -9.32 -23.69 0.57
C PRO A 24 -9.05 -25.12 0.07
N SER A 25 -9.69 -25.50 -1.04
CA SER A 25 -9.50 -26.81 -1.71
C SER A 25 -8.72 -26.71 -3.03
N ARG A 26 -8.35 -25.49 -3.45
CA ARG A 26 -7.60 -25.19 -4.67
C ARG A 26 -6.72 -23.95 -4.46
N THR A 27 -5.87 -23.66 -5.43
CA THR A 27 -4.96 -22.51 -5.41
C THR A 27 -5.71 -21.19 -5.18
N VAL A 28 -5.22 -20.39 -4.21
CA VAL A 28 -5.67 -19.02 -3.95
C VAL A 28 -4.76 -18.06 -4.72
N LYS A 29 -5.33 -17.01 -5.31
CA LYS A 29 -4.58 -15.98 -6.03
C LYS A 29 -4.57 -14.67 -5.26
N ILE A 30 -3.41 -14.02 -5.20
CA ILE A 30 -3.27 -12.62 -4.77
C ILE A 30 -2.94 -11.78 -6.00
N ILE A 31 -3.89 -10.95 -6.42
CA ILE A 31 -3.69 -9.98 -7.49
C ILE A 31 -2.91 -8.78 -6.95
N VAL A 32 -1.89 -8.34 -7.68
CA VAL A 32 -0.99 -7.23 -7.32
C VAL A 32 -1.16 -6.10 -8.33
N PRO A 33 -1.53 -4.86 -7.89
CA PRO A 33 -1.82 -3.74 -8.79
C PRO A 33 -0.58 -3.05 -9.38
N THR A 34 0.60 -3.61 -9.13
CA THR A 34 1.89 -3.04 -9.56
C THR A 34 2.74 -4.09 -10.27
N GLY A 35 3.78 -3.64 -10.97
CA GLY A 35 4.70 -4.55 -11.66
C GLY A 35 5.56 -5.37 -10.69
N PRO A 36 6.16 -6.47 -11.21
CA PRO A 36 7.09 -7.29 -10.46
C PRO A 36 8.26 -6.49 -9.88
N GLY A 37 8.71 -6.87 -8.67
CA GLY A 37 9.82 -6.21 -7.96
C GLY A 37 9.44 -4.91 -7.24
N SER A 38 8.20 -4.46 -7.34
CA SER A 38 7.69 -3.36 -6.51
C SER A 38 7.54 -3.78 -5.04
N ALA A 39 7.48 -2.80 -4.12
CA ALA A 39 7.23 -3.09 -2.71
C ALA A 39 5.96 -3.90 -2.48
N THR A 40 4.88 -3.60 -3.21
CA THR A 40 3.62 -4.34 -3.16
C THR A 40 3.78 -5.79 -3.63
N ASP A 41 4.55 -6.03 -4.71
CA ASP A 41 4.82 -7.38 -5.23
C ASP A 41 5.66 -8.20 -4.25
N ILE A 42 6.71 -7.60 -3.70
CA ILE A 42 7.56 -8.26 -2.68
C ILE A 42 6.71 -8.67 -1.48
N MET A 43 5.83 -7.77 -0.99
CA MET A 43 4.94 -8.06 0.12
C MET A 43 3.94 -9.16 -0.21
N ALA A 44 3.36 -9.14 -1.40
CA ALA A 44 2.43 -10.17 -1.85
C ALA A 44 3.08 -11.55 -1.89
N ARG A 45 4.33 -11.65 -2.37
CA ARG A 45 5.06 -12.92 -2.43
C ARG A 45 5.42 -13.44 -1.03
N LEU A 46 5.89 -12.58 -0.15
CA LEU A 46 6.15 -12.96 1.25
C LEU A 46 4.88 -13.47 1.95
N LEU A 47 3.74 -12.77 1.74
CA LEU A 47 2.45 -13.23 2.26
C LEU A 47 1.99 -14.54 1.63
N ALA A 48 2.12 -14.69 0.31
CA ALA A 48 1.71 -15.89 -0.40
C ALA A 48 2.47 -17.14 0.12
N ASP A 49 3.77 -17.00 0.34
CA ASP A 49 4.60 -18.07 0.91
C ASP A 49 4.13 -18.45 2.32
N GLY A 50 3.92 -17.46 3.21
CA GLY A 50 3.46 -17.70 4.57
C GLY A 50 2.03 -18.25 4.64
N MET A 51 1.12 -17.69 3.84
CA MET A 51 -0.25 -18.16 3.76
C MET A 51 -0.34 -19.57 3.16
N SER A 52 0.51 -19.93 2.21
CA SER A 52 0.56 -21.30 1.65
C SER A 52 0.85 -22.33 2.74
N GLN A 53 1.77 -22.02 3.65
CA GLN A 53 2.12 -22.91 4.76
C GLN A 53 0.97 -23.08 5.76
N THR A 54 0.28 -21.98 6.10
CA THR A 54 -0.79 -21.99 7.10
C THR A 54 -2.12 -22.53 6.57
N LEU A 55 -2.42 -22.29 5.28
CA LEU A 55 -3.65 -22.76 4.64
C LEU A 55 -3.55 -24.20 4.12
N GLY A 56 -2.34 -24.75 3.99
CA GLY A 56 -2.12 -26.06 3.38
C GLY A 56 -2.46 -26.13 1.88
N GLN A 57 -2.58 -24.96 1.23
CA GLN A 57 -2.88 -24.82 -0.19
C GLN A 57 -1.96 -23.77 -0.82
N THR A 58 -1.63 -23.96 -2.09
CA THR A 58 -0.78 -23.02 -2.82
C THR A 58 -1.46 -21.64 -2.92
N VAL A 59 -0.73 -20.60 -2.53
CA VAL A 59 -1.10 -19.20 -2.78
C VAL A 59 -0.14 -18.63 -3.82
N VAL A 60 -0.66 -18.07 -4.91
CA VAL A 60 0.14 -17.54 -6.02
C VAL A 60 -0.09 -16.04 -6.18
N VAL A 61 0.94 -15.36 -6.68
CA VAL A 61 0.91 -13.93 -6.97
C VAL A 61 0.76 -13.72 -8.47
N GLU A 62 -0.18 -12.86 -8.86
CA GLU A 62 -0.42 -12.45 -10.24
C GLU A 62 -0.36 -10.92 -10.34
N ASN A 63 0.61 -10.38 -11.10
CA ASN A 63 0.75 -8.94 -11.29
C ASN A 63 -0.18 -8.45 -12.40
N MET A 64 -1.02 -7.46 -12.08
CA MET A 64 -1.92 -6.78 -13.01
C MET A 64 -1.70 -5.27 -12.89
N SER A 65 -0.59 -4.79 -13.44
CA SER A 65 -0.23 -3.37 -13.40
C SER A 65 -0.96 -2.56 -14.47
N GLY A 66 -1.15 -1.27 -14.20
CA GLY A 66 -1.68 -0.30 -15.18
C GLY A 66 -2.71 0.65 -14.57
N ALA A 67 -2.81 1.85 -15.15
CA ALA A 67 -3.76 2.89 -14.78
C ALA A 67 -3.82 3.14 -13.26
N SER A 68 -2.68 3.37 -12.60
CA SER A 68 -2.59 3.58 -11.14
C SER A 68 -3.20 2.43 -10.31
N GLY A 69 -3.12 1.18 -10.83
CA GLY A 69 -3.67 -0.02 -10.19
C GLY A 69 -5.16 -0.24 -10.45
N ILE A 70 -5.83 0.63 -11.19
CA ILE A 70 -7.28 0.54 -11.47
C ILE A 70 -7.65 -0.81 -12.09
N LEU A 71 -6.83 -1.35 -13.02
CA LEU A 71 -7.12 -2.63 -13.69
C LEU A 71 -7.22 -3.79 -12.70
N ALA A 72 -6.30 -3.88 -11.75
CA ALA A 72 -6.30 -4.92 -10.72
C ALA A 72 -7.53 -4.81 -9.80
N HIS A 73 -7.82 -3.60 -9.31
CA HIS A 73 -8.97 -3.36 -8.44
C HIS A 73 -10.28 -3.72 -9.15
N GLN A 74 -10.47 -3.28 -10.42
CA GLN A 74 -11.63 -3.61 -11.22
C GLN A 74 -11.79 -5.12 -11.45
N SER A 75 -10.68 -5.82 -11.72
CA SER A 75 -10.68 -7.26 -11.93
C SER A 75 -11.15 -8.00 -10.68
N VAL A 76 -10.63 -7.64 -9.50
CA VAL A 76 -11.02 -8.29 -8.24
C VAL A 76 -12.42 -7.89 -7.78
N ALA A 77 -12.84 -6.63 -7.98
CA ALA A 77 -14.20 -6.20 -7.69
C ALA A 77 -15.28 -7.03 -8.41
N ARG A 78 -14.93 -7.58 -9.60
CA ARG A 78 -15.81 -8.41 -10.43
C ARG A 78 -15.59 -9.91 -10.28
N ALA A 79 -14.60 -10.33 -9.49
CA ALA A 79 -14.32 -11.74 -9.29
C ALA A 79 -15.40 -12.43 -8.43
N GLU A 80 -15.45 -13.76 -8.52
CA GLU A 80 -16.35 -14.55 -7.67
C GLU A 80 -16.01 -14.35 -6.19
N PRO A 81 -16.99 -14.12 -5.31
CA PRO A 81 -16.79 -13.87 -3.90
C PRO A 81 -16.58 -15.16 -3.09
N ASP A 82 -15.73 -16.05 -3.59
CA ASP A 82 -15.48 -17.39 -3.04
C ASP A 82 -14.15 -17.51 -2.27
N GLY A 83 -13.42 -16.37 -2.16
CA GLY A 83 -12.15 -16.26 -1.42
C GLY A 83 -10.92 -16.77 -2.19
N TYR A 84 -11.05 -17.23 -3.43
CA TYR A 84 -9.90 -17.70 -4.22
C TYR A 84 -9.21 -16.61 -5.04
N THR A 85 -9.80 -15.42 -5.12
CA THR A 85 -9.20 -14.24 -5.74
C THR A 85 -9.14 -13.10 -4.73
N LEU A 86 -7.94 -12.75 -4.30
CA LEU A 86 -7.67 -11.69 -3.35
C LEU A 86 -6.93 -10.56 -4.05
N LEU A 87 -6.96 -9.37 -3.46
CA LEU A 87 -6.19 -8.23 -3.90
C LEU A 87 -5.29 -7.76 -2.75
N ILE A 88 -3.98 -7.67 -2.99
CA ILE A 88 -3.19 -6.79 -2.15
C ILE A 88 -3.42 -5.36 -2.61
N THR A 89 -4.10 -4.59 -1.79
CA THR A 89 -4.40 -3.20 -2.08
C THR A 89 -3.45 -2.26 -1.33
N ASN A 90 -3.47 -1.01 -1.72
CA ASN A 90 -2.64 0.04 -1.14
C ASN A 90 -3.43 1.36 -1.02
N THR A 91 -2.77 2.36 -0.45
CA THR A 91 -3.29 3.72 -0.29
C THR A 91 -3.86 4.29 -1.59
N SER A 92 -3.16 4.07 -2.72
CA SER A 92 -3.60 4.62 -4.02
C SER A 92 -4.94 4.03 -4.44
N GLY A 93 -5.07 2.70 -4.45
CA GLY A 93 -6.26 2.03 -4.95
C GLY A 93 -7.52 2.24 -4.11
N MET A 94 -7.38 2.35 -2.79
CA MET A 94 -8.54 2.45 -1.88
C MET A 94 -8.86 3.88 -1.43
N ALA A 95 -7.93 4.83 -1.54
CA ALA A 95 -8.14 6.18 -1.02
C ALA A 95 -7.77 7.29 -2.01
N ILE A 96 -6.55 7.27 -2.59
CA ILE A 96 -6.08 8.37 -3.45
C ILE A 96 -6.85 8.41 -4.77
N ASN A 97 -7.15 7.25 -5.38
CA ASN A 97 -7.88 7.22 -6.64
C ASN A 97 -9.28 7.87 -6.55
N LEU A 98 -9.91 7.83 -5.36
CA LEU A 98 -11.18 8.53 -5.10
C LEU A 98 -11.12 10.05 -5.34
N VAL A 99 -9.95 10.65 -5.22
CA VAL A 99 -9.74 12.10 -5.35
C VAL A 99 -8.91 12.46 -6.57
N SER A 100 -8.29 11.48 -7.23
CA SER A 100 -7.46 11.70 -8.41
C SER A 100 -8.21 11.48 -9.73
N PHE A 101 -9.30 10.70 -9.72
CA PHE A 101 -10.05 10.37 -10.94
C PHE A 101 -11.52 10.77 -10.79
N LYS A 102 -12.09 11.39 -11.85
CA LYS A 102 -13.52 11.74 -11.91
C LYS A 102 -14.43 10.52 -11.89
N GLN A 103 -13.98 9.43 -12.50
CA GLN A 103 -14.72 8.18 -12.59
C GLN A 103 -13.79 7.00 -12.36
N LEU A 104 -14.19 6.08 -11.48
CA LEU A 104 -13.52 4.82 -11.25
C LEU A 104 -14.42 3.68 -11.72
N PRO A 105 -13.88 2.62 -12.36
CA PRO A 105 -14.66 1.45 -12.77
C PRO A 105 -14.93 0.46 -11.62
N TYR A 106 -14.63 0.84 -10.38
CA TYR A 106 -14.90 0.15 -9.12
C TYR A 106 -15.17 1.18 -8.01
N ASP A 107 -15.90 0.79 -6.98
CA ASP A 107 -16.08 1.61 -5.79
C ASP A 107 -15.27 1.02 -4.62
N PRO A 108 -14.19 1.71 -4.17
CA PRO A 108 -13.38 1.22 -3.06
C PRO A 108 -14.13 1.12 -1.72
N ARG A 109 -15.35 1.66 -1.61
CA ARG A 109 -16.17 1.64 -0.39
C ARG A 109 -17.11 0.46 -0.31
N SER A 110 -17.54 -0.08 -1.48
CA SER A 110 -18.60 -1.08 -1.56
C SER A 110 -18.20 -2.37 -2.26
N ASP A 111 -17.20 -2.36 -3.14
CA ASP A 111 -16.88 -3.52 -3.97
C ASP A 111 -15.93 -4.53 -3.30
N PHE A 112 -15.45 -4.21 -2.08
CA PHE A 112 -14.49 -5.04 -1.37
C PHE A 112 -14.88 -5.26 0.09
N VAL A 113 -14.48 -6.42 0.61
CA VAL A 113 -14.46 -6.72 2.03
C VAL A 113 -13.01 -6.82 2.50
N ALA A 114 -12.69 -6.22 3.64
CA ALA A 114 -11.36 -6.29 4.21
C ALA A 114 -11.05 -7.71 4.74
N VAL A 115 -9.82 -8.16 4.52
CA VAL A 115 -9.29 -9.41 5.10
C VAL A 115 -8.33 -9.09 6.23
N GLY A 116 -7.34 -8.22 6.01
CA GLY A 116 -6.38 -7.85 7.05
C GLY A 116 -5.35 -6.84 6.56
N MET A 117 -4.74 -6.13 7.51
CA MET A 117 -3.62 -5.23 7.24
C MET A 117 -2.35 -6.04 6.93
N VAL A 118 -1.53 -5.54 6.03
CA VAL A 118 -0.17 -6.03 5.78
C VAL A 118 0.84 -5.14 6.46
N CYS A 119 0.73 -3.83 6.24
CA CYS A 119 1.46 -2.82 6.98
C CYS A 119 0.62 -1.54 7.09
N SER A 120 0.72 -0.86 8.22
CA SER A 120 0.00 0.38 8.52
C SER A 120 0.88 1.62 8.36
N LEU A 121 2.20 1.45 8.28
CA LEU A 121 3.16 2.54 8.25
C LEU A 121 4.20 2.32 7.14
N GLY A 122 4.13 3.17 6.12
CA GLY A 122 5.11 3.28 5.05
C GLY A 122 5.34 4.76 4.73
N PRO A 123 6.21 5.46 5.49
CA PRO A 123 6.43 6.88 5.30
C PRO A 123 7.11 7.18 3.97
N GLN A 124 6.92 8.40 3.49
CA GLN A 124 7.79 8.98 2.48
C GLN A 124 9.01 9.59 3.16
N MET A 125 10.11 9.61 2.46
CA MET A 125 11.37 10.18 2.91
C MET A 125 11.70 11.42 2.08
N LEU A 126 12.02 12.51 2.76
CA LEU A 126 12.57 13.72 2.17
C LEU A 126 14.09 13.61 2.17
N SER A 127 14.66 13.67 0.99
CA SER A 127 16.11 13.65 0.80
C SER A 127 16.54 14.78 -0.15
N VAL A 128 17.80 15.12 -0.12
CA VAL A 128 18.38 16.14 -1.02
C VAL A 128 19.65 15.61 -1.66
N ASN A 129 20.01 16.13 -2.83
CA ASN A 129 21.35 15.97 -3.37
C ASN A 129 22.36 16.48 -2.33
N SER A 130 23.44 15.73 -2.09
CA SER A 130 24.40 16.03 -1.01
C SER A 130 25.21 17.32 -1.21
N GLU A 131 25.27 17.85 -2.45
CA GLU A 131 25.88 19.12 -2.76
C GLU A 131 25.00 20.32 -2.33
N LEU A 132 23.71 20.08 -2.10
CA LEU A 132 22.84 21.13 -1.56
C LEU A 132 23.28 21.48 -0.12
N PRO A 133 23.48 22.77 0.21
CA PRO A 133 23.93 23.19 1.54
C PRO A 133 22.82 23.17 2.58
N ALA A 134 22.11 22.03 2.69
CA ALA A 134 21.05 21.80 3.66
C ALA A 134 21.24 20.43 4.33
N LYS A 135 21.36 20.41 5.67
CA LYS A 135 21.57 19.23 6.49
C LYS A 135 20.35 18.85 7.35
N SER A 136 19.31 19.69 7.32
CA SER A 136 18.06 19.51 8.05
C SER A 136 16.88 20.02 7.24
N VAL A 137 15.66 19.66 7.66
CA VAL A 137 14.41 20.17 7.05
C VAL A 137 14.34 21.69 7.17
N SER A 138 14.73 22.25 8.32
CA SER A 138 14.73 23.71 8.53
C SER A 138 15.71 24.44 7.62
N GLU A 139 16.94 23.91 7.45
CA GLU A 139 17.93 24.48 6.55
C GLU A 139 17.48 24.40 5.08
N LEU A 140 16.86 23.28 4.67
CA LEU A 140 16.29 23.16 3.33
C LEU A 140 15.22 24.21 3.07
N ILE A 141 14.29 24.40 4.01
CA ILE A 141 13.24 25.44 3.89
C ILE A 141 13.85 26.83 3.79
N ALA A 142 14.84 27.14 4.65
CA ALA A 142 15.52 28.43 4.63
C ALA A 142 16.24 28.69 3.31
N TYR A 143 16.96 27.69 2.80
CA TYR A 143 17.69 27.76 1.53
C TYR A 143 16.73 27.92 0.33
N ALA A 144 15.67 27.13 0.30
CA ALA A 144 14.68 27.19 -0.79
C ALA A 144 13.96 28.55 -0.87
N LYS A 145 13.68 29.18 0.28
CA LYS A 145 13.09 30.54 0.34
C LYS A 145 13.98 31.62 -0.22
N GLN A 146 15.31 31.45 -0.19
CA GLN A 146 16.26 32.39 -0.80
C GLN A 146 16.39 32.20 -2.32
N SER A 147 15.85 31.13 -2.88
CA SER A 147 15.96 30.78 -4.29
C SER A 147 14.62 30.29 -4.86
N PRO A 148 13.56 31.13 -4.84
CA PRO A 148 12.24 30.70 -5.30
C PRO A 148 12.30 30.29 -6.78
N GLY A 149 11.62 29.17 -7.13
CA GLY A 149 11.54 28.62 -8.47
C GLY A 149 12.81 27.96 -9.00
N LYS A 150 13.93 27.96 -8.23
CA LYS A 150 15.22 27.40 -8.69
C LYS A 150 15.44 25.93 -8.29
N LEU A 151 14.69 25.43 -7.32
CA LEU A 151 14.82 24.05 -6.85
C LEU A 151 13.66 23.21 -7.37
N SER A 152 13.97 21.95 -7.66
CA SER A 152 12.96 20.94 -8.03
C SER A 152 12.81 19.88 -6.94
N ILE A 153 11.57 19.40 -6.78
CA ILE A 153 11.22 18.25 -5.96
C ILE A 153 10.70 17.12 -6.84
N ALA A 154 11.45 16.04 -6.87
CA ALA A 154 11.11 14.83 -7.61
C ALA A 154 10.29 13.89 -6.73
N PHE A 155 9.29 13.22 -7.31
CA PHE A 155 8.47 12.21 -6.65
C PHE A 155 8.04 11.12 -7.62
N ASP A 156 7.77 9.92 -7.10
CA ASP A 156 7.29 8.79 -7.89
C ASP A 156 5.79 8.89 -8.12
N THR A 157 5.38 8.57 -9.34
CA THR A 157 3.99 8.54 -9.84
C THR A 157 3.22 9.86 -9.78
N THR A 158 2.19 9.95 -10.61
CA THR A 158 1.28 11.11 -10.65
C THR A 158 0.10 11.00 -9.66
N ALA A 159 -0.14 9.81 -9.10
CA ALA A 159 -1.25 9.54 -8.18
C ALA A 159 -0.81 8.58 -7.05
N GLY A 160 0.07 9.04 -6.16
CA GLY A 160 0.60 8.24 -5.06
C GLY A 160 0.92 9.06 -3.82
N ALA A 161 1.31 8.40 -2.73
CA ALA A 161 1.66 9.07 -1.48
C ALA A 161 2.81 10.09 -1.65
N GLY A 162 3.76 9.82 -2.56
CA GLY A 162 4.88 10.73 -2.85
C GLY A 162 4.44 12.08 -3.38
N VAL A 163 3.46 12.11 -4.31
CA VAL A 163 2.87 13.35 -4.85
C VAL A 163 2.27 14.20 -3.73
N PHE A 164 1.43 13.57 -2.89
CA PHE A 164 0.78 14.28 -1.79
C PHE A 164 1.80 14.80 -0.77
N ALA A 165 2.81 14.01 -0.45
CA ALA A 165 3.88 14.42 0.46
C ALA A 165 4.66 15.61 -0.08
N ALA A 166 5.04 15.58 -1.37
CA ALA A 166 5.76 16.67 -2.01
C ALA A 166 4.93 17.96 -2.06
N LYS A 167 3.67 17.86 -2.51
CA LYS A 167 2.75 19.01 -2.56
C LYS A 167 2.45 19.58 -1.18
N MET A 168 2.24 18.72 -0.19
CA MET A 168 2.01 19.15 1.18
C MET A 168 3.24 19.83 1.78
N PHE A 169 4.43 19.28 1.56
CA PHE A 169 5.69 19.91 1.98
C PHE A 169 5.85 21.29 1.33
N ASN A 170 5.71 21.38 0.00
CA ASN A 170 5.85 22.62 -0.77
C ASN A 170 4.88 23.71 -0.24
N ARG A 171 3.59 23.34 -0.10
CA ARG A 171 2.54 24.27 0.37
C ARG A 171 2.74 24.69 1.83
N ARG A 172 2.99 23.75 2.74
CA ARG A 172 3.12 24.04 4.17
C ARG A 172 4.37 24.88 4.48
N ALA A 173 5.44 24.63 3.76
CA ALA A 173 6.67 25.41 3.89
C ALA A 173 6.60 26.80 3.19
N GLY A 174 5.55 27.05 2.39
CA GLY A 174 5.41 28.26 1.59
C GLY A 174 6.53 28.39 0.56
N LEU A 175 6.84 27.29 -0.14
CA LEU A 175 7.91 27.22 -1.14
C LEU A 175 7.33 27.23 -2.55
N ASP A 176 8.18 27.59 -3.51
CA ASP A 176 7.92 27.55 -4.95
C ASP A 176 8.92 26.54 -5.57
N LEU A 177 8.70 25.24 -5.30
CA LEU A 177 9.51 24.17 -5.87
C LEU A 177 8.89 23.69 -7.17
N ALA A 178 9.72 23.49 -8.21
CA ALA A 178 9.29 22.83 -9.45
C ALA A 178 8.95 21.34 -9.17
N GLU A 179 7.72 20.93 -9.42
CA GLU A 179 7.26 19.57 -9.17
C GLU A 179 7.57 18.67 -10.37
N VAL A 180 8.37 17.61 -10.16
CA VAL A 180 8.84 16.72 -11.23
C VAL A 180 8.38 15.27 -10.97
N PRO A 181 7.30 14.82 -11.64
CA PRO A 181 6.83 13.45 -11.52
C PRO A 181 7.69 12.48 -12.34
N TYR A 182 8.02 11.32 -11.74
CA TYR A 182 8.77 10.25 -12.37
C TYR A 182 7.92 8.97 -12.49
N ARG A 183 8.07 8.26 -13.60
CA ARG A 183 7.48 6.91 -13.78
C ARG A 183 8.40 5.80 -13.27
N SER A 184 9.70 6.07 -13.13
CA SER A 184 10.71 5.14 -12.63
C SER A 184 11.36 5.69 -11.37
N ALA A 185 11.18 5.00 -10.26
CA ALA A 185 11.81 5.34 -8.99
C ALA A 185 13.35 5.27 -9.08
N ALA A 186 13.90 4.33 -9.84
CA ALA A 186 15.33 4.20 -10.05
C ALA A 186 15.91 5.41 -10.80
N GLN A 187 15.25 5.86 -11.89
CA GLN A 187 15.66 7.04 -12.63
C GLN A 187 15.60 8.30 -11.77
N MET A 188 14.49 8.46 -11.02
CA MET A 188 14.31 9.57 -10.08
C MET A 188 15.45 9.66 -9.05
N ALA A 189 15.81 8.53 -8.45
CA ALA A 189 16.88 8.46 -7.48
C ALA A 189 18.25 8.79 -8.11
N GLN A 190 18.52 8.29 -9.32
CA GLN A 190 19.76 8.61 -10.06
C GLN A 190 19.85 10.07 -10.45
N ASP A 191 18.77 10.66 -10.95
CA ASP A 191 18.72 12.08 -11.34
C ASP A 191 18.89 12.99 -10.13
N THR A 192 18.38 12.60 -8.96
CA THR A 192 18.64 13.33 -7.73
C THR A 192 20.10 13.16 -7.29
N ALA A 193 20.67 11.97 -7.36
CA ALA A 193 22.08 11.74 -7.02
C ALA A 193 23.06 12.47 -7.95
N SER A 194 22.67 12.73 -9.20
CA SER A 194 23.48 13.50 -10.18
C SER A 194 23.23 15.02 -10.13
N GLY A 195 22.28 15.50 -9.31
CA GLY A 195 21.95 16.92 -9.17
C GLY A 195 20.97 17.48 -10.20
N ILE A 196 20.41 16.64 -11.09
CA ILE A 196 19.34 17.06 -12.02
C ILE A 196 18.11 17.53 -11.23
N ASN A 197 17.74 16.80 -10.18
CA ASN A 197 16.79 17.25 -9.18
C ASN A 197 17.51 17.51 -7.87
N GLN A 198 17.13 18.55 -7.14
CA GLN A 198 17.75 18.90 -5.88
C GLN A 198 17.11 18.17 -4.70
N ILE A 199 15.83 17.89 -4.78
CA ILE A 199 15.03 17.30 -3.68
C ILE A 199 14.32 16.04 -4.18
N LEU A 200 14.27 15.02 -3.33
CA LEU A 200 13.63 13.74 -3.57
C LEU A 200 12.59 13.48 -2.48
N MET A 201 11.35 13.24 -2.85
CA MET A 201 10.28 12.74 -1.98
C MET A 201 9.87 11.35 -2.46
N SER A 202 10.26 10.30 -1.73
CA SER A 202 10.03 8.92 -2.15
C SER A 202 9.83 7.97 -0.98
N SER A 203 9.34 6.76 -1.25
CA SER A 203 9.38 5.70 -0.25
C SER A 203 10.82 5.34 0.12
N ILE A 204 11.05 4.85 1.33
CA ILE A 204 12.37 4.41 1.81
C ILE A 204 12.93 3.32 0.86
N ALA A 205 12.08 2.37 0.44
CA ALA A 205 12.50 1.32 -0.50
C ALA A 205 13.01 1.88 -1.83
N ALA A 206 12.36 2.90 -2.38
CA ALA A 206 12.74 3.53 -3.64
C ALA A 206 14.04 4.34 -3.53
N ALA A 207 14.30 4.95 -2.39
CA ALA A 207 15.53 5.70 -2.14
C ALA A 207 16.74 4.82 -1.76
N LYS A 208 16.51 3.59 -1.32
CA LYS A 208 17.56 2.70 -0.80
C LYS A 208 18.80 2.58 -1.69
N PRO A 209 18.70 2.46 -3.03
CA PRO A 209 19.89 2.34 -3.88
C PRO A 209 20.82 3.55 -3.83
N VAL A 210 20.31 4.74 -3.46
CA VAL A 210 21.10 5.98 -3.38
C VAL A 210 21.39 6.43 -1.96
N MET A 211 20.74 5.83 -0.95
CA MET A 211 21.01 6.14 0.47
C MET A 211 22.45 5.85 0.88
N ASP A 212 23.02 4.75 0.36
CA ASP A 212 24.39 4.33 0.68
C ASP A 212 25.44 5.03 -0.17
N SER A 213 25.04 5.85 -1.15
CA SER A 213 25.93 6.44 -2.16
C SER A 213 26.63 7.73 -1.74
N SER A 214 26.44 8.26 -0.55
CA SER A 214 26.87 9.60 -0.09
C SER A 214 26.43 10.78 -0.98
N LYS A 215 25.81 10.52 -2.13
CA LYS A 215 25.34 11.55 -3.07
C LYS A 215 23.96 12.11 -2.75
N VAL A 216 23.24 11.44 -1.86
CA VAL A 216 21.91 11.86 -1.39
C VAL A 216 21.90 11.86 0.13
N ARG A 217 21.42 12.95 0.73
CA ARG A 217 21.31 13.11 2.18
C ARG A 217 19.84 13.05 2.58
N MET A 218 19.51 12.16 3.53
CA MET A 218 18.19 12.07 4.14
C MET A 218 18.01 13.20 5.15
N LEU A 219 16.84 13.86 5.12
CA LEU A 219 16.51 14.96 6.02
C LEU A 219 15.38 14.64 6.99
N GLY A 220 14.45 13.78 6.61
CA GLY A 220 13.32 13.42 7.46
C GLY A 220 12.30 12.50 6.79
N VAL A 221 11.38 11.99 7.59
CA VAL A 221 10.27 11.12 7.15
C VAL A 221 8.91 11.77 7.40
N THR A 222 7.91 11.35 6.63
CA THR A 222 6.55 11.90 6.71
C THR A 222 5.65 11.20 7.72
N SER A 223 6.16 10.28 8.51
CA SER A 223 5.39 9.65 9.59
C SER A 223 5.14 10.62 10.74
N GLU A 224 4.09 10.34 11.52
CA GLU A 224 3.77 11.12 12.72
C GLU A 224 4.85 10.98 13.81
N GLN A 225 5.39 9.77 13.94
CA GLN A 225 6.51 9.45 14.82
C GLN A 225 7.71 9.00 13.97
N ARG A 226 8.91 9.03 14.54
CA ARG A 226 10.11 8.55 13.86
C ARG A 226 9.93 7.09 13.45
N PHE A 227 10.37 6.79 12.22
CA PHE A 227 10.22 5.45 11.68
C PHE A 227 11.15 4.47 12.42
N PRO A 228 10.64 3.31 12.93
CA PRO A 228 11.45 2.40 13.73
C PRO A 228 12.68 1.83 13.01
N GLY A 229 12.65 1.75 11.67
CA GLY A 229 13.79 1.31 10.85
C GLY A 229 14.87 2.38 10.64
N LEU A 230 14.58 3.65 10.99
CA LEU A 230 15.48 4.81 10.88
C LEU A 230 15.23 5.76 12.07
N PRO A 231 15.45 5.33 13.32
CA PRO A 231 15.03 6.07 14.51
C PRO A 231 15.80 7.38 14.73
N GLU A 232 16.99 7.49 14.14
CA GLU A 232 17.82 8.70 14.14
C GLU A 232 17.30 9.79 13.20
N LEU A 233 16.52 9.41 12.16
CA LEU A 233 15.98 10.34 11.20
C LEU A 233 14.73 11.04 11.77
N PRO A 234 14.71 12.39 11.84
CA PRO A 234 13.56 13.11 12.40
C PRO A 234 12.33 12.98 11.50
N THR A 235 11.15 13.22 12.07
CA THR A 235 9.96 13.43 11.23
C THR A 235 9.99 14.85 10.65
N ILE A 236 9.41 15.01 9.45
CA ILE A 236 9.24 16.35 8.87
C ILE A 236 8.37 17.21 9.80
N SER A 237 7.41 16.60 10.47
CA SER A 237 6.48 17.27 11.39
C SER A 237 7.14 17.84 12.64
N GLU A 238 8.35 17.38 13.04
CA GLU A 238 9.14 17.99 14.12
C GLU A 238 9.57 19.43 13.76
N THR A 239 9.73 19.73 12.46
CA THR A 239 10.08 21.07 11.96
C THR A 239 8.90 21.78 11.29
N LEU A 240 8.10 21.06 10.53
CA LEU A 240 6.98 21.57 9.73
C LEU A 240 5.71 20.78 10.08
N PRO A 241 4.92 21.21 11.07
CA PRO A 241 3.75 20.50 11.54
C PRO A 241 2.73 20.18 10.43
N GLY A 242 2.16 18.99 10.47
CA GLY A 242 1.07 18.57 9.59
C GLY A 242 1.51 17.97 8.26
N VAL A 243 2.80 17.80 7.99
CA VAL A 243 3.29 17.02 6.84
C VAL A 243 3.34 15.54 7.25
N ILE A 244 2.18 14.90 7.29
CA ILE A 244 2.02 13.50 7.71
C ILE A 244 1.35 12.71 6.58
N VAL A 245 2.16 11.93 5.86
CA VAL A 245 1.74 11.12 4.71
C VAL A 245 2.35 9.73 4.81
N ASN A 246 1.51 8.72 5.03
CA ASN A 246 1.94 7.32 5.10
C ASN A 246 1.25 6.50 4.02
N GLY A 247 2.01 5.63 3.37
CA GLY A 247 1.47 4.53 2.59
C GLY A 247 1.12 3.35 3.49
N TRP A 248 0.23 2.48 3.04
CA TRP A 248 -0.17 1.26 3.71
C TRP A 248 -0.57 0.19 2.69
N PHE A 249 -0.57 -1.07 3.13
CA PHE A 249 -1.02 -2.22 2.35
C PHE A 249 -1.99 -3.06 3.16
N ALA A 250 -3.00 -3.59 2.48
CA ALA A 250 -3.99 -4.51 3.06
C ALA A 250 -4.35 -5.60 2.04
N ILE A 251 -4.85 -6.73 2.52
CA ILE A 251 -5.54 -7.72 1.69
C ILE A 251 -7.04 -7.46 1.77
N VAL A 252 -7.65 -7.42 0.61
CA VAL A 252 -9.12 -7.35 0.45
C VAL A 252 -9.59 -8.46 -0.50
N ALA A 253 -10.88 -8.78 -0.41
CA ALA A 253 -11.57 -9.74 -1.27
C ALA A 253 -12.82 -9.08 -1.88
N PRO A 254 -13.49 -9.68 -2.89
CA PRO A 254 -14.77 -9.18 -3.39
C PRO A 254 -15.82 -9.03 -2.28
N ALA A 255 -16.66 -8.00 -2.35
CA ALA A 255 -17.54 -7.55 -1.26
C ALA A 255 -18.41 -8.63 -0.60
N ARG A 256 -18.84 -9.65 -1.35
CA ARG A 256 -19.72 -10.70 -0.85
C ARG A 256 -19.01 -11.98 -0.42
N THR A 257 -17.68 -11.92 -0.25
CA THR A 257 -16.90 -13.07 0.25
C THR A 257 -17.38 -13.44 1.67
N PRO A 258 -17.68 -14.72 1.94
CA PRO A 258 -18.21 -15.16 3.22
C PRO A 258 -17.30 -14.80 4.41
N VAL A 259 -17.92 -14.44 5.54
CA VAL A 259 -17.20 -13.99 6.75
C VAL A 259 -16.27 -15.07 7.29
N ASP A 260 -16.63 -16.34 7.21
CA ASP A 260 -15.77 -17.43 7.69
C ASP A 260 -14.52 -17.57 6.83
N ILE A 261 -14.62 -17.33 5.52
CA ILE A 261 -13.48 -17.32 4.61
C ILE A 261 -12.57 -16.13 4.92
N THR A 262 -13.11 -14.93 5.05
CA THR A 262 -12.29 -13.74 5.36
C THR A 262 -11.61 -13.88 6.72
N ARG A 263 -12.27 -14.51 7.70
CA ARG A 263 -11.68 -14.79 9.02
C ARG A 263 -10.53 -15.80 8.93
N LEU A 264 -10.70 -16.88 8.19
CA LEU A 264 -9.65 -17.88 8.00
C LEU A 264 -8.43 -17.29 7.29
N LEU A 265 -8.64 -16.51 6.23
CA LEU A 265 -7.58 -15.78 5.53
C LEU A 265 -6.86 -14.79 6.46
N ASN A 266 -7.60 -14.05 7.28
CA ASN A 266 -7.03 -13.12 8.27
C ASN A 266 -6.16 -13.86 9.29
N GLN A 267 -6.62 -14.99 9.84
CA GLN A 267 -5.84 -15.81 10.79
C GLN A 267 -4.53 -16.31 10.15
N SER A 268 -4.59 -16.73 8.88
CA SER A 268 -3.40 -17.15 8.13
C SER A 268 -2.39 -16.01 7.97
N MET A 269 -2.84 -14.81 7.64
CA MET A 269 -2.00 -13.60 7.55
C MET A 269 -1.42 -13.23 8.92
N ALA A 270 -2.24 -13.26 9.97
CA ALA A 270 -1.83 -12.87 11.32
C ALA A 270 -0.70 -13.76 11.83
N ALA A 271 -0.79 -15.07 11.62
CA ALA A 271 0.26 -16.02 12.01
C ALA A 271 1.60 -15.70 11.33
N PHE A 272 1.58 -15.34 10.05
CA PHE A 272 2.78 -14.97 9.29
C PHE A 272 3.36 -13.62 9.76
N LEU A 273 2.52 -12.59 9.87
CA LEU A 273 2.95 -11.22 10.22
C LEU A 273 3.42 -11.10 11.68
N ALA A 274 3.05 -12.03 12.56
CA ALA A 274 3.53 -12.08 13.93
C ALA A 274 5.02 -12.50 14.04
N SER A 275 5.61 -13.05 12.96
CA SER A 275 7.02 -13.47 12.96
C SER A 275 7.97 -12.27 13.10
N PRO A 276 8.88 -12.28 14.11
CA PRO A 276 9.87 -11.22 14.27
C PRO A 276 10.80 -11.07 13.06
N ASP A 277 11.06 -12.16 12.34
CA ASP A 277 11.86 -12.12 11.10
C ASP A 277 11.15 -11.34 10.00
N ILE A 278 9.86 -11.58 9.82
CA ILE A 278 9.04 -10.84 8.85
C ILE A 278 8.96 -9.35 9.21
N GLN A 279 8.75 -9.03 10.48
CA GLN A 279 8.73 -7.64 10.95
C GLN A 279 10.06 -6.93 10.67
N ARG A 280 11.19 -7.58 10.94
CA ARG A 280 12.52 -7.04 10.59
C ARG A 280 12.68 -6.82 9.07
N ARG A 281 12.24 -7.78 8.26
CA ARG A 281 12.29 -7.64 6.78
C ARG A 281 11.45 -6.46 6.31
N LEU A 282 10.25 -6.26 6.87
CA LEU A 282 9.39 -5.12 6.54
C LEU A 282 10.10 -3.79 6.81
N LEU A 283 10.75 -3.65 7.97
CA LEU A 283 11.52 -2.44 8.32
C LEU A 283 12.61 -2.13 7.30
N LEU A 284 13.29 -3.16 6.74
CA LEU A 284 14.30 -2.96 5.69
C LEU A 284 13.72 -2.40 4.39
N PHE A 285 12.43 -2.61 4.14
CA PHE A 285 11.70 -2.02 3.00
C PHE A 285 11.01 -0.70 3.35
N GLY A 286 11.25 -0.15 4.53
CA GLY A 286 10.62 1.08 4.97
C GLY A 286 9.15 0.90 5.36
N LEU A 287 8.76 -0.30 5.77
CA LEU A 287 7.41 -0.66 6.15
C LEU A 287 7.39 -1.15 7.61
N ALA A 288 6.37 -0.77 8.36
CA ALA A 288 6.13 -1.32 9.69
C ALA A 288 4.72 -1.89 9.79
N THR A 289 4.59 -2.99 10.53
CA THR A 289 3.32 -3.67 10.77
C THR A 289 3.08 -3.84 12.26
N GLU A 290 1.82 -3.71 12.66
CA GLU A 290 1.30 -4.08 13.98
C GLU A 290 0.55 -5.43 13.92
N GLY A 291 0.75 -6.19 12.82
CA GLY A 291 0.05 -7.43 12.51
C GLY A 291 -1.17 -7.22 11.62
N ALA A 292 -1.89 -8.30 11.33
CA ALA A 292 -3.02 -8.27 10.41
C ALA A 292 -4.25 -7.52 10.96
N GLY A 293 -4.34 -7.31 12.25
CA GLY A 293 -5.55 -6.81 12.88
C GLY A 293 -6.74 -7.78 12.67
N THR A 294 -7.96 -7.26 12.77
CA THR A 294 -9.17 -7.98 12.38
C THR A 294 -9.68 -7.44 11.04
N PRO A 295 -10.53 -8.19 10.30
CA PRO A 295 -11.20 -7.67 9.11
C PRO A 295 -11.95 -6.35 9.39
N GLN A 296 -12.62 -6.24 10.54
CA GLN A 296 -13.33 -5.01 10.91
C GLN A 296 -12.37 -3.84 11.17
N SER A 297 -11.30 -4.04 11.97
CA SER A 297 -10.34 -2.95 12.22
C SER A 297 -9.65 -2.49 10.93
N THR A 298 -9.42 -3.40 9.98
CA THR A 298 -8.88 -3.07 8.66
C THR A 298 -9.88 -2.25 7.84
N ALA A 299 -11.16 -2.60 7.85
CA ALA A 299 -12.21 -1.82 7.17
C ALA A 299 -12.35 -0.41 7.76
N ASP A 300 -12.33 -0.31 9.09
CA ASP A 300 -12.38 0.98 9.79
C ASP A 300 -11.17 1.85 9.45
N PHE A 301 -9.97 1.26 9.43
CA PHE A 301 -8.74 1.95 9.01
C PHE A 301 -8.85 2.46 7.58
N ILE A 302 -9.28 1.63 6.62
CA ILE A 302 -9.45 2.04 5.21
C ILE A 302 -10.42 3.21 5.12
N THR A 303 -11.55 3.15 5.83
CA THR A 303 -12.56 4.22 5.86
C THR A 303 -11.97 5.54 6.40
N GLN A 304 -11.23 5.48 7.50
CA GLN A 304 -10.54 6.64 8.07
C GLN A 304 -9.52 7.22 7.09
N GLN A 305 -8.77 6.36 6.39
CA GLN A 305 -7.83 6.79 5.36
C GLN A 305 -8.55 7.50 4.21
N GLN A 306 -9.68 6.98 3.73
CA GLN A 306 -10.47 7.65 2.68
C GLN A 306 -10.86 9.07 3.08
N VAL A 307 -11.38 9.24 4.30
CA VAL A 307 -11.74 10.58 4.84
C VAL A 307 -10.52 11.50 4.90
N LYS A 308 -9.39 10.99 5.42
CA LYS A 308 -8.13 11.74 5.53
C LYS A 308 -7.65 12.22 4.15
N TRP A 309 -7.61 11.34 3.14
CA TRP A 309 -7.12 11.67 1.81
C TRP A 309 -8.05 12.62 1.06
N ILE A 310 -9.37 12.50 1.23
CA ILE A 310 -10.35 13.46 0.71
C ILE A 310 -10.13 14.85 1.31
N SER A 311 -9.90 14.94 2.62
CA SER A 311 -9.61 16.20 3.30
C SER A 311 -8.31 16.83 2.81
N MET A 312 -7.26 16.01 2.66
CA MET A 312 -5.95 16.44 2.17
C MET A 312 -6.02 16.94 0.72
N ALA A 313 -6.76 16.24 -0.16
CA ALA A 313 -6.95 16.68 -1.54
C ALA A 313 -7.66 18.05 -1.63
N LYS A 314 -8.66 18.27 -0.77
CA LYS A 314 -9.35 19.59 -0.66
C LYS A 314 -8.38 20.68 -0.18
N GLU A 315 -7.59 20.38 0.86
CA GLU A 315 -6.57 21.32 1.35
C GLU A 315 -5.58 21.72 0.25
N LEU A 316 -5.16 20.74 -0.56
CA LEU A 316 -4.20 20.95 -1.64
C LEU A 316 -4.83 21.51 -2.93
N ASN A 317 -6.15 21.73 -2.98
CA ASN A 317 -6.92 22.12 -4.17
C ASN A 317 -6.69 21.19 -5.38
N LEU A 318 -6.50 19.90 -5.12
CA LEU A 318 -6.32 18.92 -6.20
C LEU A 318 -7.63 18.72 -6.94
N GLN A 319 -7.55 18.71 -8.28
CA GLN A 319 -8.69 18.43 -9.14
C GLN A 319 -8.57 17.04 -9.71
N PRO A 320 -9.65 16.24 -9.71
CA PRO A 320 -9.66 14.92 -10.35
C PRO A 320 -9.45 15.05 -11.87
N GLU A 321 -8.65 14.13 -12.43
CA GLU A 321 -8.42 13.99 -13.88
C GLU A 321 -9.57 13.26 -14.60
#